data_bb1f7ca78785eda0d057c69cf02b08e9
#
_entry.id   bb1f7ca78785eda0d057c69cf02b08e9
#
_cell.length_a   1.000
_cell.length_b   1.000
_cell.length_c   1.000
_cell.angle_alpha   90.00
_cell.angle_beta   90.00
_cell.angle_gamma   90.00
#
_symmetry.space_group_name_H-M   'P 1'
#
loop_
_entity.id
_entity.type
_entity.pdbx_description
1 polymer ?
#
loop_
_entity_poly.entity_id
_entity_poly.type
_entity_poly.pdbx_seq_one_letter_code
_entity_poly.pdbx_strand_id
1 'polypeptide(L)'
;MPPMSPAPRLFIDADACPVKDEVYRVAARYGLHVFVVSNSWINTPREKWIEQVVVDAGPDIADDWIAERAGKGDIVITADIPLADRCLKAGAQALKSNGQPFTPDSIGSALAGRMVGEHLRSMGVATSGPPPFGPKDRSAFLQALDQAVVRAKRVVR
;
A
#
# COMPACT_ATOMS: atom_id res chain seq x y z
N MET A 1 13.54 -23.07 -4.27
CA MET A 1 12.44 -22.11 -4.07
C MET A 1 12.13 -21.42 -5.38
N PRO A 2 10.89 -21.51 -5.82
CA PRO A 2 10.56 -20.84 -7.07
C PRO A 2 10.74 -19.32 -6.94
N PRO A 3 11.17 -18.65 -7.99
CA PRO A 3 11.24 -17.19 -7.97
C PRO A 3 9.87 -16.58 -7.83
N MET A 4 9.82 -15.41 -7.20
CA MET A 4 8.58 -14.63 -7.15
C MET A 4 8.19 -14.19 -8.55
N SER A 5 6.90 -13.91 -8.76
CA SER A 5 6.41 -13.41 -10.02
C SER A 5 7.16 -12.14 -10.42
N PRO A 6 7.40 -11.93 -11.73
CA PRO A 6 8.07 -10.70 -12.17
C PRO A 6 7.23 -9.46 -11.87
N ALA A 7 7.91 -8.35 -11.67
CA ALA A 7 7.26 -7.05 -11.50
C ALA A 7 6.57 -6.62 -12.80
N PRO A 8 5.50 -5.81 -12.76
CA PRO A 8 4.91 -5.22 -11.55
C PRO A 8 4.16 -6.24 -10.71
N ARG A 9 4.38 -6.17 -9.39
CA ARG A 9 3.62 -6.95 -8.42
C ARG A 9 2.92 -5.97 -7.49
N LEU A 10 1.75 -6.36 -6.99
CA LEU A 10 0.99 -5.53 -6.08
C LEU A 10 1.06 -6.14 -4.69
N PHE A 11 1.45 -5.35 -3.69
CA PHE A 11 1.50 -5.76 -2.29
C PHE A 11 0.45 -4.96 -1.52
N ILE A 12 -0.45 -5.65 -0.84
CA ILE A 12 -1.46 -5.02 0.00
C ILE A 12 -1.09 -5.24 1.46
N ASP A 13 -0.91 -4.13 2.20
CA ASP A 13 -0.86 -4.13 3.65
C ASP A 13 -2.31 -4.22 4.13
N ALA A 14 -2.79 -5.44 4.36
CA ALA A 14 -4.21 -5.76 4.32
C ALA A 14 -4.96 -5.47 5.61
N ASP A 15 -4.27 -5.28 6.72
CA ASP A 15 -4.93 -5.16 8.03
C ASP A 15 -5.81 -3.92 8.14
N ALA A 16 -5.59 -2.91 7.32
CA ALA A 16 -6.39 -1.69 7.32
C ALA A 16 -6.64 -1.15 5.91
N CYS A 17 -6.83 -2.05 4.94
CA CYS A 17 -7.00 -1.65 3.55
C CYS A 17 -8.48 -1.77 3.11
N PRO A 18 -9.18 -0.65 2.85
CA PRO A 18 -10.56 -0.70 2.40
C PRO A 18 -10.72 -0.87 0.88
N VAL A 19 -9.62 -0.95 0.13
CA VAL A 19 -9.66 -0.96 -1.34
C VAL A 19 -9.14 -2.24 -1.96
N LYS A 20 -9.24 -3.37 -1.24
CA LYS A 20 -8.77 -4.66 -1.75
C LYS A 20 -9.44 -5.04 -3.08
N ASP A 21 -10.76 -4.84 -3.17
CA ASP A 21 -11.50 -5.19 -4.39
C ASP A 21 -11.04 -4.37 -5.59
N GLU A 22 -10.73 -3.11 -5.36
CA GLU A 22 -10.22 -2.22 -6.40
C GLU A 22 -8.84 -2.70 -6.88
N VAL A 23 -7.99 -3.14 -5.97
CA VAL A 23 -6.69 -3.70 -6.31
C VAL A 23 -6.85 -4.95 -7.17
N TYR A 24 -7.76 -5.85 -6.78
CA TYR A 24 -8.03 -7.07 -7.55
C TYR A 24 -8.51 -6.75 -8.96
N ARG A 25 -9.37 -5.75 -9.10
CA ARG A 25 -9.89 -5.34 -10.40
C ARG A 25 -8.78 -4.86 -11.33
N VAL A 26 -7.89 -4.00 -10.84
CA VAL A 26 -6.79 -3.50 -11.65
C VAL A 26 -5.79 -4.62 -11.97
N ALA A 27 -5.50 -5.47 -11.00
CA ALA A 27 -4.60 -6.61 -11.20
C ALA A 27 -5.14 -7.55 -12.28
N ALA A 28 -6.44 -7.84 -12.26
CA ALA A 28 -7.06 -8.69 -13.27
C ALA A 28 -6.96 -8.07 -14.67
N ARG A 29 -7.13 -6.75 -14.76
CA ARG A 29 -7.06 -6.03 -16.05
C ARG A 29 -5.69 -6.17 -16.69
N TYR A 30 -4.62 -6.12 -15.90
CA TYR A 30 -3.25 -6.12 -16.40
C TYR A 30 -2.53 -7.47 -16.23
N GLY A 31 -3.19 -8.46 -15.65
CA GLY A 31 -2.57 -9.78 -15.43
C GLY A 31 -1.45 -9.76 -14.38
N LEU A 32 -1.64 -9.03 -13.30
CA LEU A 32 -0.61 -8.86 -12.27
C LEU A 32 -0.84 -9.78 -11.08
N HIS A 33 0.24 -10.13 -10.40
CA HIS A 33 0.19 -10.91 -9.16
C HIS A 33 -0.01 -9.98 -7.96
N VAL A 34 -0.87 -10.39 -7.02
CA VAL A 34 -1.20 -9.63 -5.81
C VAL A 34 -0.84 -10.44 -4.58
N PHE A 35 -0.07 -9.83 -3.67
CA PHE A 35 0.20 -10.40 -2.36
C PHE A 35 -0.64 -9.65 -1.33
N VAL A 36 -1.51 -10.39 -0.63
CA VAL A 36 -2.37 -9.85 0.43
C VAL A 36 -1.74 -10.25 1.75
N VAL A 37 -1.10 -9.30 2.41
CA VAL A 37 -0.28 -9.55 3.60
C VAL A 37 -1.03 -9.08 4.86
N SER A 38 -1.21 -9.97 5.82
CA SER A 38 -1.93 -9.66 7.06
C SER A 38 -1.42 -10.53 8.19
N ASN A 39 -1.72 -10.14 9.44
CA ASN A 39 -1.40 -10.99 10.60
C ASN A 39 -2.53 -11.94 11.00
N SER A 40 -3.62 -11.97 10.25
CA SER A 40 -4.69 -12.93 10.46
C SER A 40 -5.26 -13.36 9.12
N TRP A 41 -5.81 -14.56 9.09
CA TRP A 41 -6.45 -15.04 7.86
C TRP A 41 -7.66 -14.16 7.52
N ILE A 42 -7.76 -13.76 6.27
CA ILE A 42 -8.90 -13.03 5.74
C ILE A 42 -9.43 -13.74 4.50
N ASN A 43 -10.69 -13.47 4.17
CA ASN A 43 -11.29 -14.07 2.99
C ASN A 43 -10.81 -13.34 1.74
N THR A 44 -10.15 -14.07 0.84
CA THR A 44 -9.68 -13.52 -0.44
C THR A 44 -10.28 -14.32 -1.60
N PRO A 45 -10.43 -13.71 -2.79
CA PRO A 45 -10.87 -14.48 -3.95
C PRO A 45 -9.93 -15.64 -4.26
N ARG A 46 -10.49 -16.75 -4.73
CA ARG A 46 -9.71 -17.95 -5.07
C ARG A 46 -9.19 -17.85 -6.48
N GLU A 47 -8.12 -17.07 -6.64
CA GLU A 47 -7.46 -16.88 -7.91
C GLU A 47 -5.98 -17.20 -7.77
N LYS A 48 -5.37 -17.79 -8.79
CA LYS A 48 -3.96 -18.16 -8.75
C LYS A 48 -3.05 -16.94 -8.63
N TRP A 49 -3.51 -15.79 -9.11
CA TRP A 49 -2.73 -14.55 -9.09
C TRP A 49 -2.94 -13.75 -7.80
N ILE A 50 -3.78 -14.22 -6.88
CA ILE A 50 -3.96 -13.60 -5.56
C ILE A 50 -3.38 -14.56 -4.51
N GLU A 51 -2.32 -14.13 -3.86
CA GLU A 51 -1.66 -14.94 -2.84
C GLU A 51 -1.82 -14.28 -1.48
N GLN A 52 -2.50 -14.96 -0.57
CA GLN A 52 -2.62 -14.49 0.80
C GLN A 52 -1.39 -14.92 1.59
N VAL A 53 -0.77 -13.96 2.27
CA VAL A 53 0.39 -14.19 3.12
C VAL A 53 -0.02 -13.86 4.55
N VAL A 54 -0.15 -14.87 5.39
CA VAL A 54 -0.47 -14.67 6.80
C VAL A 54 0.84 -14.75 7.58
N VAL A 55 1.17 -13.66 8.26
CA VAL A 55 2.40 -13.56 9.05
C VAL A 55 2.06 -13.57 10.53
N ASP A 56 3.05 -13.80 11.38
CA ASP A 56 2.85 -13.83 12.83
C ASP A 56 2.37 -12.45 13.32
N ALA A 57 1.56 -12.47 14.38
CA ALA A 57 1.13 -11.24 15.03
C ALA A 57 2.33 -10.58 15.71
N GLY A 58 2.39 -9.27 15.62
CA GLY A 58 3.45 -8.49 16.23
C GLY A 58 3.69 -7.21 15.44
N PRO A 59 4.30 -6.20 16.08
CA PRO A 59 4.59 -4.96 15.39
C PRO A 59 5.58 -5.20 14.25
N ASP A 60 5.32 -4.60 13.12
CA ASP A 60 6.20 -4.52 11.96
C ASP A 60 6.46 -5.84 11.21
N ILE A 61 5.86 -6.97 11.60
CA ILE A 61 6.13 -8.23 10.91
C ILE A 61 5.60 -8.22 9.48
N ALA A 62 4.34 -7.77 9.29
CA ALA A 62 3.78 -7.62 7.95
C ALA A 62 4.55 -6.59 7.13
N ASP A 63 4.92 -5.47 7.76
CA ASP A 63 5.69 -4.43 7.11
C ASP A 63 7.06 -4.94 6.64
N ASP A 64 7.75 -5.69 7.50
CA ASP A 64 9.05 -6.28 7.17
C ASP A 64 8.93 -7.23 5.98
N TRP A 65 7.90 -8.08 6.00
CA TRP A 65 7.68 -9.01 4.90
C TRP A 65 7.56 -8.29 3.56
N ILE A 66 6.78 -7.20 3.53
CA ILE A 66 6.57 -6.41 2.31
C ILE A 66 7.86 -5.68 1.93
N ALA A 67 8.50 -5.00 2.88
CA ALA A 67 9.68 -4.18 2.60
C ALA A 67 10.87 -5.01 2.11
N GLU A 68 10.99 -6.25 2.58
CA GLU A 68 12.07 -7.14 2.15
C GLU A 68 11.89 -7.65 0.72
N ARG A 69 10.68 -7.60 0.17
CA ARG A 69 10.35 -8.17 -1.13
C ARG A 69 10.00 -7.15 -2.20
N ALA A 70 9.33 -6.05 -1.83
CA ALA A 70 8.97 -5.01 -2.79
C ALA A 70 10.21 -4.28 -3.28
N GLY A 71 10.29 -4.08 -4.57
CA GLY A 71 11.43 -3.42 -5.20
C GLY A 71 11.04 -2.73 -6.50
N LYS A 72 12.03 -2.48 -7.32
CA LYS A 72 11.85 -1.74 -8.57
C LYS A 72 10.71 -2.30 -9.41
N GLY A 73 9.77 -1.45 -9.77
CA GLY A 73 8.61 -1.82 -10.59
C GLY A 73 7.41 -2.32 -9.80
N ASP A 74 7.54 -2.55 -8.49
CA ASP A 74 6.43 -3.02 -7.67
C ASP A 74 5.61 -1.86 -7.11
N ILE A 75 4.40 -2.15 -6.67
CA ILE A 75 3.47 -1.16 -6.11
C ILE A 75 2.96 -1.69 -4.77
N VAL A 76 3.03 -0.86 -3.74
CA VAL A 76 2.59 -1.20 -2.38
C VAL A 76 1.42 -0.31 -1.98
N ILE A 77 0.36 -0.91 -1.46
CA ILE A 77 -0.80 -0.17 -0.96
C ILE A 77 -0.76 -0.25 0.56
N THR A 78 -0.54 0.88 1.21
CA THR A 78 -0.40 0.95 2.66
C THR A 78 -0.75 2.34 3.17
N ALA A 79 -1.12 2.44 4.45
CA ALA A 79 -1.26 3.71 5.16
C ALA A 79 -0.07 3.95 6.10
N ASP A 80 0.84 3.00 6.21
CA ASP A 80 1.99 3.07 7.11
C ASP A 80 3.12 3.86 6.47
N ILE A 81 3.46 5.01 7.06
CA ILE A 81 4.46 5.92 6.50
C ILE A 81 5.87 5.32 6.53
N PRO A 82 6.34 4.71 7.64
CA PRO A 82 7.64 4.06 7.62
C PRO A 82 7.77 2.95 6.58
N LEU A 83 6.72 2.15 6.39
CA LEU A 83 6.73 1.10 5.34
C LEU A 83 6.84 1.74 3.96
N ALA A 84 6.03 2.77 3.69
CA ALA A 84 6.08 3.48 2.41
C ALA A 84 7.48 4.02 2.12
N ASP A 85 8.13 4.60 3.13
CA ASP A 85 9.48 5.12 2.98
C ASP A 85 10.48 4.02 2.59
N ARG A 86 10.40 2.87 3.26
CA ARG A 86 11.26 1.72 2.94
C ARG A 86 11.05 1.24 1.51
N CYS A 87 9.79 1.17 1.07
CA CYS A 87 9.46 0.72 -0.27
C CYS A 87 9.95 1.69 -1.34
N LEU A 88 9.79 3.00 -1.11
CA LEU A 88 10.29 4.01 -2.04
C LEU A 88 11.81 3.92 -2.19
N LYS A 89 12.53 3.71 -1.09
CA LYS A 89 13.99 3.57 -1.12
C LYS A 89 14.43 2.33 -1.89
N ALA A 90 13.58 1.30 -1.92
CA ALA A 90 13.84 0.08 -2.69
C ALA A 90 13.45 0.20 -4.17
N GLY A 91 12.88 1.33 -4.58
CA GLY A 91 12.48 1.59 -5.96
C GLY A 91 11.03 1.28 -6.29
N ALA A 92 10.23 0.86 -5.31
CA ALA A 92 8.82 0.59 -5.50
C ALA A 92 8.00 1.88 -5.39
N GLN A 93 6.78 1.85 -5.92
CA GLN A 93 5.79 2.90 -5.67
C GLN A 93 4.96 2.52 -4.44
N ALA A 94 4.45 3.52 -3.72
CA ALA A 94 3.55 3.29 -2.59
C ALA A 94 2.37 4.24 -2.70
N LEU A 95 1.16 3.71 -2.48
CA LEU A 95 -0.08 4.47 -2.57
C LEU A 95 -0.90 4.31 -1.30
N LYS A 96 -1.57 5.40 -0.91
CA LYS A 96 -2.62 5.35 0.11
C LYS A 96 -3.92 4.82 -0.49
N SER A 97 -4.85 4.43 0.38
CA SER A 97 -6.16 3.93 -0.05
C SER A 97 -7.01 4.98 -0.78
N ASN A 98 -6.70 6.26 -0.64
CA ASN A 98 -7.37 7.33 -1.38
C ASN A 98 -6.70 7.66 -2.72
N GLY A 99 -5.65 6.91 -3.09
CA GLY A 99 -4.96 7.09 -4.35
C GLY A 99 -3.79 8.06 -4.32
N GLN A 100 -3.56 8.74 -3.19
CA GLN A 100 -2.41 9.64 -3.11
C GLN A 100 -1.10 8.85 -3.07
N PRO A 101 -0.16 9.15 -3.97
CA PRO A 101 1.14 8.48 -3.93
C PRO A 101 2.00 9.03 -2.79
N PHE A 102 2.79 8.15 -2.20
CA PHE A 102 3.85 8.58 -1.29
C PHE A 102 5.04 9.04 -2.13
N THR A 103 5.61 10.17 -1.75
CA THR A 103 6.86 10.68 -2.31
C THR A 103 7.80 11.04 -1.16
N PRO A 104 9.10 11.20 -1.39
CA PRO A 104 9.99 11.64 -0.30
C PRO A 104 9.51 12.93 0.37
N ASP A 105 9.02 13.88 -0.40
CA ASP A 105 8.50 15.14 0.14
C ASP A 105 7.23 14.93 0.95
N SER A 106 6.28 14.13 0.44
CA SER A 106 5.02 13.88 1.15
C SER A 106 5.26 13.08 2.44
N ILE A 107 6.24 12.18 2.45
CA ILE A 107 6.61 11.44 3.65
C ILE A 107 7.17 12.39 4.70
N GLY A 108 8.09 13.27 4.33
CA GLY A 108 8.64 14.27 5.24
C GLY A 108 7.57 15.18 5.83
N SER A 109 6.66 15.66 4.98
CA SER A 109 5.54 16.51 5.42
C SER A 109 4.59 15.76 6.34
N ALA A 110 4.29 14.50 6.03
CA ALA A 110 3.39 13.69 6.85
C ALA A 110 3.99 13.41 8.23
N LEU A 111 5.28 13.13 8.31
CA LEU A 111 5.96 12.93 9.60
C LEU A 111 5.96 14.20 10.43
N ALA A 112 6.24 15.34 9.81
CA ALA A 112 6.19 16.64 10.48
C ALA A 112 4.77 16.95 10.97
N GLY A 113 3.77 16.69 10.13
CA GLY A 113 2.36 16.88 10.47
C GLY A 113 1.91 16.01 11.63
N ARG A 114 2.37 14.75 11.70
CA ARG A 114 2.07 13.86 12.83
C ARG A 114 2.65 14.42 14.13
N MET A 115 3.88 14.89 14.11
CA MET A 115 4.52 15.48 15.29
C MET A 115 3.75 16.70 15.78
N VAL A 116 3.35 17.59 14.87
CA VAL A 116 2.54 18.77 15.21
C VAL A 116 1.18 18.34 15.77
N GLY A 117 0.51 17.38 15.13
CA GLY A 117 -0.79 16.89 15.59
C GLY A 117 -0.71 16.28 16.99
N GLU A 118 0.33 15.48 17.28
CA GLU A 118 0.55 14.89 18.59
C GLU A 118 0.78 15.99 19.65
N HIS A 119 1.56 17.00 19.30
CA HIS A 119 1.81 18.14 20.19
C HIS A 119 0.50 18.87 20.54
N LEU A 120 -0.31 19.17 19.53
CA LEU A 120 -1.60 19.84 19.73
C LEU A 120 -2.53 19.01 20.61
N ARG A 121 -2.59 17.70 20.41
CA ARG A 121 -3.41 16.82 21.24
C ARG A 121 -2.92 16.79 22.68
N SER A 122 -1.62 16.78 22.89
CA SER A 122 -1.06 16.79 24.25
C SER A 122 -1.34 18.11 24.96
N MET A 123 -1.58 19.19 24.22
CA MET A 123 -1.96 20.50 24.77
C MET A 123 -3.47 20.64 24.99
N GLY A 124 -4.25 19.58 24.71
CA GLY A 124 -5.70 19.61 24.85
C GLY A 124 -6.43 20.27 23.70
N VAL A 125 -5.75 20.51 22.58
CA VAL A 125 -6.36 21.09 21.39
C VAL A 125 -6.98 19.98 20.57
N ALA A 126 -8.30 20.10 20.29
CA ALA A 126 -8.99 19.14 19.44
C ALA A 126 -8.53 19.33 17.99
N THR A 127 -8.14 18.23 17.35
CA THR A 127 -7.83 18.23 15.91
C THR A 127 -8.93 17.47 15.18
N SER A 128 -9.38 17.98 14.03
CA SER A 128 -10.35 17.27 13.20
C SER A 128 -9.67 16.04 12.60
N GLY A 129 -10.36 14.88 12.66
CA GLY A 129 -9.89 13.67 12.01
C GLY A 129 -10.04 13.76 10.50
N PRO A 130 -9.46 12.79 9.77
CA PRO A 130 -9.64 12.74 8.32
C PRO A 130 -11.12 12.51 7.98
N PRO A 131 -11.60 12.99 6.82
CA PRO A 131 -12.97 12.71 6.41
C PRO A 131 -13.18 11.20 6.22
N PRO A 132 -14.42 10.70 6.40
CA PRO A 132 -14.69 9.29 6.18
C PRO A 132 -14.33 8.85 4.77
N PHE A 133 -13.85 7.61 4.66
CA PHE A 133 -13.56 7.00 3.37
C PHE A 133 -14.87 6.79 2.60
N GLY A 134 -14.93 7.27 1.36
CA GLY A 134 -16.14 7.23 0.58
C GLY A 134 -15.93 6.87 -0.88
N PRO A 135 -17.01 6.90 -1.70
CA PRO A 135 -16.94 6.52 -3.12
C PRO A 135 -15.94 7.34 -3.94
N LYS A 136 -15.74 8.61 -3.61
CA LYS A 136 -14.75 9.44 -4.28
C LYS A 136 -13.34 8.92 -4.07
N ASP A 137 -13.06 8.46 -2.85
CA ASP A 137 -11.75 7.90 -2.52
C ASP A 137 -11.50 6.61 -3.29
N ARG A 138 -12.53 5.76 -3.42
CA ARG A 138 -12.41 4.51 -4.19
C ARG A 138 -12.15 4.78 -5.66
N SER A 139 -12.85 5.75 -6.26
CA SER A 139 -12.65 6.14 -7.65
C SER A 139 -11.28 6.73 -7.88
N ALA A 140 -10.85 7.61 -6.98
CA ALA A 140 -9.52 8.21 -7.05
C ALA A 140 -8.43 7.14 -6.94
N PHE A 141 -8.63 6.16 -6.05
CA PHE A 141 -7.69 5.06 -5.89
C PHE A 141 -7.60 4.21 -7.16
N LEU A 142 -8.73 3.83 -7.75
CA LEU A 142 -8.75 3.05 -8.98
C LEU A 142 -7.95 3.73 -10.09
N GLN A 143 -8.18 5.03 -10.27
CA GLN A 143 -7.48 5.80 -11.29
C GLN A 143 -5.99 5.89 -11.00
N ALA A 144 -5.64 6.18 -9.75
CA ALA A 144 -4.24 6.31 -9.34
C ALA A 144 -3.48 4.99 -9.48
N LEU A 145 -4.11 3.88 -9.10
CA LEU A 145 -3.48 2.56 -9.21
C LEU A 145 -3.27 2.19 -10.67
N ASP A 146 -4.27 2.45 -11.53
CA ASP A 146 -4.16 2.18 -12.96
C ASP A 146 -2.95 2.95 -13.56
N GLN A 147 -2.83 4.23 -13.21
CA GLN A 147 -1.70 5.05 -13.67
C GLN A 147 -0.37 4.54 -13.11
N ALA A 148 -0.35 4.11 -11.85
CA ALA A 148 0.86 3.56 -11.24
C ALA A 148 1.32 2.28 -11.95
N VAL A 149 0.38 1.42 -12.35
CA VAL A 149 0.70 0.21 -13.10
C VAL A 149 1.31 0.55 -14.46
N VAL A 150 0.76 1.54 -15.16
CA VAL A 150 1.30 1.97 -16.44
C VAL A 150 2.74 2.47 -16.28
N ARG A 151 3.01 3.26 -15.24
CA ARG A 151 4.38 3.72 -14.94
C ARG A 151 5.31 2.56 -14.61
N ALA A 152 4.83 1.62 -13.79
CA ALA A 152 5.62 0.46 -13.38
C ALA A 152 6.02 -0.42 -14.57
N LYS A 153 5.12 -0.60 -15.53
CA LYS A 153 5.41 -1.37 -16.74
C LYS A 153 6.51 -0.76 -17.56
N ARG A 154 6.62 0.56 -17.57
CA ARG A 154 7.70 1.25 -18.30
C ARG A 154 9.06 1.00 -17.61
N VAL A 155 9.06 0.90 -16.28
CA VAL A 155 10.28 0.72 -15.50
C VAL A 155 10.88 -0.67 -15.67
N VAL A 156 10.04 -1.70 -15.81
CA VAL A 156 10.48 -3.11 -15.87
C VAL A 156 10.64 -3.68 -17.28
N ARG A 157 10.53 -2.85 -18.27
CA ARG A 157 10.79 -3.25 -19.67
C ARG A 157 12.27 -3.45 -19.93
#